data_a7500b1e9ec7bcac2b2d17f72cb9027a
#
_entry.id   a7500b1e9ec7bcac2b2d17f72cb9027a
#
_cell.length_a   1.000
_cell.length_b   1.000
_cell.length_c   1.000
_cell.angle_alpha   90.00
_cell.angle_beta   90.00
_cell.angle_gamma   90.00
#
_symmetry.space_group_name_H-M   'P 1'
#
loop_
_entity.id
_entity.type
_entity.pdbx_description
1 polymer ?
#
loop_
_entity_poly.entity_id
_entity_poly.type
_entity_poly.pdbx_seq_one_letter_code
_entity_poly.pdbx_strand_id
1 'polypeptide(L)'
;AMKQELEWVRQNPKGRQAKSKARLARFEELNSQDYQKRNETQEIFIPVGERLGNEVVEFNEVSKAYGDRLLIDNLSFKVPPGAIVGIIGPNGAGKSTLFKMITGKEQPDTGEVKIGPTVKIAHVDQARDSLENDKTVFDAISGGNDILTVGKYTTPARAYLGRFNFKGGDQQK
;
A
#
# COMPACT_ATOMS: atom_id res chain seq x y z
N ALA A 1 -26.70 20.61 -4.96
CA ALA A 1 -27.44 20.24 -6.18
C ALA A 1 -28.21 18.93 -6.02
N MET A 2 -27.54 17.79 -5.65
CA MET A 2 -28.17 16.45 -5.59
C MET A 2 -29.33 16.33 -4.59
N LYS A 3 -29.23 16.91 -3.36
CA LYS A 3 -30.34 16.91 -2.39
C LYS A 3 -31.62 17.58 -2.91
N GLN A 4 -31.48 18.68 -3.64
CA GLN A 4 -32.62 19.40 -4.23
C GLN A 4 -33.26 18.61 -5.37
N GLU A 5 -32.47 17.90 -6.18
CA GLU A 5 -32.99 17.05 -7.24
C GLU A 5 -33.67 15.79 -6.68
N LEU A 6 -33.14 15.23 -5.56
CA LEU A 6 -33.76 14.10 -4.86
C LEU A 6 -35.14 14.47 -4.29
N GLU A 7 -35.26 15.65 -3.67
CA GLU A 7 -36.54 16.16 -3.16
C GLU A 7 -37.55 16.37 -4.30
N TRP A 8 -37.10 16.91 -5.43
CA TRP A 8 -37.97 17.09 -6.59
C TRP A 8 -38.43 15.76 -7.19
N VAL A 9 -37.58 14.74 -7.25
CA VAL A 9 -37.95 13.39 -7.72
C VAL A 9 -38.97 12.75 -6.79
N ARG A 10 -38.89 12.97 -5.47
CA ARG A 10 -39.80 12.42 -4.45
C ARG A 10 -41.16 13.13 -4.41
N GLN A 11 -41.24 14.37 -4.90
CA GLN A 11 -42.52 15.11 -4.98
C GLN A 11 -43.42 14.48 -6.03
N ASN A 12 -44.67 14.16 -5.66
CA ASN A 12 -45.67 13.72 -6.61
C ASN A 12 -46.19 14.96 -7.39
N PRO A 13 -46.20 14.94 -8.72
CA PRO A 13 -46.78 16.04 -9.51
C PRO A 13 -48.28 16.14 -9.25
N LYS A 14 -48.72 17.29 -8.73
CA LYS A 14 -50.14 17.60 -8.65
C LYS A 14 -50.57 18.08 -10.04
N GLY A 15 -51.41 17.33 -10.76
CA GLY A 15 -51.97 17.68 -12.05
C GLY A 15 -51.29 17.06 -13.26
N ARG A 16 -51.64 17.54 -14.49
CA ARG A 16 -51.20 16.99 -15.79
C ARG A 16 -49.72 17.21 -16.17
N GLN A 17 -48.87 17.61 -15.29
CA GLN A 17 -47.44 17.84 -15.60
C GLN A 17 -46.64 16.54 -15.42
N ALA A 18 -46.25 15.96 -16.55
CA ALA A 18 -45.27 14.85 -16.55
C ALA A 18 -43.88 15.37 -16.08
N LYS A 19 -43.19 14.59 -15.25
CA LYS A 19 -41.80 14.89 -14.87
C LYS A 19 -40.94 15.01 -16.12
N SER A 20 -40.19 16.09 -16.24
CA SER A 20 -39.30 16.33 -17.37
C SER A 20 -38.30 15.17 -17.53
N LYS A 21 -38.33 14.50 -18.70
CA LYS A 21 -37.39 13.41 -19.02
C LYS A 21 -35.92 13.88 -18.93
N ALA A 22 -35.64 15.10 -19.33
CA ALA A 22 -34.29 15.66 -19.25
C ALA A 22 -33.78 15.81 -17.80
N ARG A 23 -34.66 16.18 -16.87
CA ARG A 23 -34.31 16.36 -15.47
C ARG A 23 -34.17 15.03 -14.76
N LEU A 24 -34.94 14.02 -15.15
CA LEU A 24 -34.76 12.62 -14.68
C LEU A 24 -33.41 12.03 -15.17
N ALA A 25 -33.11 12.22 -16.48
CA ALA A 25 -31.84 11.75 -17.03
C ALA A 25 -30.63 12.41 -16.34
N ARG A 26 -30.73 13.72 -16.05
CA ARG A 26 -29.69 14.44 -15.28
C ARG A 26 -29.56 13.94 -13.85
N PHE A 27 -30.66 13.58 -13.19
CA PHE A 27 -30.62 12.96 -11.87
C PHE A 27 -29.97 11.58 -11.91
N GLU A 28 -30.29 10.75 -12.91
CA GLU A 28 -29.67 9.45 -13.12
C GLU A 28 -28.18 9.56 -13.40
N GLU A 29 -27.77 10.54 -14.21
CA GLU A 29 -26.35 10.83 -14.46
C GLU A 29 -25.61 11.25 -13.19
N LEU A 30 -26.17 12.19 -12.41
CA LEU A 30 -25.60 12.62 -11.14
C LEU A 30 -25.55 11.47 -10.11
N ASN A 31 -26.56 10.63 -10.09
CA ASN A 31 -26.62 9.46 -9.21
C ASN A 31 -25.59 8.40 -9.62
N SER A 32 -25.38 8.19 -10.92
CA SER A 32 -24.37 7.26 -11.43
C SER A 32 -22.95 7.75 -11.13
N GLN A 33 -22.69 9.06 -11.27
CA GLN A 33 -21.41 9.67 -10.91
C GLN A 33 -21.13 9.59 -9.40
N ASP A 34 -22.15 9.71 -8.55
CA ASP A 34 -22.02 9.58 -7.09
C ASP A 34 -21.83 8.12 -6.67
N TYR A 35 -22.44 7.17 -7.40
CA TYR A 35 -22.18 5.73 -7.24
C TYR A 35 -20.75 5.37 -7.65
N GLN A 36 -20.23 5.95 -8.73
CA GLN A 36 -18.82 5.76 -9.11
C GLN A 36 -17.87 6.34 -8.07
N LYS A 37 -18.13 7.55 -7.55
CA LYS A 37 -17.34 8.13 -6.46
C LYS A 37 -17.42 7.35 -5.15
N ARG A 38 -18.57 6.75 -4.81
CA ARG A 38 -18.72 5.92 -3.61
C ARG A 38 -17.95 4.61 -3.69
N ASN A 39 -17.78 4.05 -4.88
CA ASN A 39 -16.97 2.85 -5.09
C ASN A 39 -15.45 3.16 -5.11
N GLU A 40 -15.06 4.42 -5.13
CA GLU A 40 -13.66 4.86 -5.07
C GLU A 40 -13.15 5.09 -3.64
N THR A 41 -13.97 4.92 -2.61
CA THR A 41 -13.50 4.86 -1.22
C THR A 41 -12.77 3.52 -1.01
N GLN A 42 -11.51 3.54 -1.35
CA GLN A 42 -10.60 2.40 -1.22
C GLN A 42 -10.19 2.29 0.24
N GLU A 43 -10.89 1.47 0.96
CA GLU A 43 -10.48 1.11 2.31
C GLU A 43 -9.47 -0.03 2.21
N ILE A 44 -8.18 0.32 2.16
CA ILE A 44 -7.10 -0.64 2.22
C ILE A 44 -7.05 -1.17 3.65
N PHE A 45 -7.48 -2.41 3.83
CA PHE A 45 -7.38 -3.09 5.12
C PHE A 45 -6.02 -3.79 5.22
N ILE A 46 -5.20 -3.33 6.17
CA ILE A 46 -3.95 -3.98 6.54
C ILE A 46 -4.19 -4.67 7.90
N PRO A 47 -4.19 -6.00 7.95
CA PRO A 47 -4.39 -6.70 9.22
C PRO A 47 -3.26 -6.38 10.18
N VAL A 48 -3.60 -6.23 11.45
CA VAL A 48 -2.61 -6.06 12.51
C VAL A 48 -1.83 -7.38 12.62
N GLY A 49 -0.51 -7.30 12.45
CA GLY A 49 0.41 -8.42 12.64
C GLY A 49 0.59 -8.79 14.12
N GLU A 50 1.44 -9.77 14.36
CA GLU A 50 1.87 -10.11 15.72
C GLU A 50 2.58 -8.92 16.36
N ARG A 51 2.40 -8.76 17.67
CA ARG A 51 3.06 -7.69 18.42
C ARG A 51 4.56 -7.87 18.35
N LEU A 52 5.27 -6.82 17.92
CA LEU A 52 6.73 -6.79 17.95
C LEU A 52 7.24 -6.79 19.40
N GLY A 53 8.36 -7.47 19.61
CA GLY A 53 9.12 -7.35 20.86
C GLY A 53 9.70 -5.95 21.05
N ASN A 54 10.40 -5.74 22.15
CA ASN A 54 11.01 -4.43 22.46
C ASN A 54 12.22 -4.10 21.56
N GLU A 55 12.81 -5.10 20.94
CA GLU A 55 13.94 -4.97 20.03
C GLU A 55 13.41 -5.12 18.60
N VAL A 56 13.57 -4.08 17.78
CA VAL A 56 13.14 -4.09 16.37
C VAL A 56 14.36 -4.04 15.49
N VAL A 57 15.07 -2.92 15.45
CA VAL A 57 16.34 -2.75 14.73
C VAL A 57 17.29 -1.96 15.61
N GLU A 58 18.51 -2.45 15.76
CA GLU A 58 19.56 -1.79 16.51
C GLU A 58 20.87 -1.83 15.72
N PHE A 59 21.49 -0.68 15.60
CA PHE A 59 22.84 -0.50 15.05
C PHE A 59 23.78 -0.14 16.18
N ASN A 60 24.85 -0.89 16.32
CA ASN A 60 25.87 -0.70 17.35
C ASN A 60 27.22 -0.46 16.69
N GLU A 61 27.72 0.80 16.74
CA GLU A 61 29.03 1.22 16.24
C GLU A 61 29.32 0.75 14.80
N VAL A 62 28.32 0.78 13.94
CA VAL A 62 28.38 0.28 12.57
C VAL A 62 29.15 1.21 11.68
N SER A 63 30.17 0.68 11.00
CA SER A 63 30.87 1.37 9.94
C SER A 63 30.85 0.56 8.66
N LYS A 64 30.78 1.24 7.51
CA LYS A 64 30.79 0.65 6.18
C LYS A 64 31.47 1.53 5.17
N ALA A 65 32.42 0.95 4.45
CA ALA A 65 33.12 1.59 3.33
C ALA A 65 33.08 0.74 2.07
N TYR A 66 33.24 1.36 0.93
CA TYR A 66 33.48 0.68 -0.35
C TYR A 66 34.76 1.24 -0.96
N GLY A 67 35.83 0.44 -0.95
CA GLY A 67 37.16 0.90 -1.30
C GLY A 67 37.58 2.05 -0.37
N ASP A 68 38.01 3.16 -0.95
CA ASP A 68 38.44 4.33 -0.18
C ASP A 68 37.29 5.26 0.25
N ARG A 69 36.06 4.89 -0.07
CA ARG A 69 34.89 5.71 0.26
C ARG A 69 34.17 5.21 1.51
N LEU A 70 34.35 5.92 2.60
CA LEU A 70 33.58 5.71 3.83
C LEU A 70 32.14 6.23 3.63
N LEU A 71 31.13 5.36 3.81
CA LEU A 71 29.72 5.73 3.68
C LEU A 71 29.03 5.89 5.02
N ILE A 72 29.37 5.05 5.97
CA ILE A 72 28.79 5.04 7.32
C ILE A 72 29.96 4.93 8.30
N ASP A 73 29.98 5.84 9.27
CA ASP A 73 31.03 5.93 10.26
C ASP A 73 30.44 5.88 11.66
N ASN A 74 30.78 4.81 12.40
CA ASN A 74 30.44 4.60 13.80
C ASN A 74 28.97 4.91 14.15
N LEU A 75 28.04 4.44 13.30
CA LEU A 75 26.62 4.71 13.44
C LEU A 75 26.00 3.82 14.53
N SER A 76 25.39 4.47 15.51
CA SER A 76 24.64 3.78 16.56
C SER A 76 23.24 4.40 16.67
N PHE A 77 22.20 3.59 16.50
CA PHE A 77 20.82 4.00 16.74
C PHE A 77 19.93 2.78 16.99
N LYS A 78 18.75 3.03 17.55
CA LYS A 78 17.76 2.01 17.87
C LYS A 78 16.39 2.45 17.38
N VAL A 79 15.67 1.54 16.71
CA VAL A 79 14.30 1.75 16.28
C VAL A 79 13.37 1.00 17.23
N PRO A 80 12.57 1.71 18.04
CA PRO A 80 11.61 1.07 18.92
C PRO A 80 10.36 0.60 18.15
N PRO A 81 9.56 -0.32 18.74
CA PRO A 81 8.30 -0.76 18.14
C PRO A 81 7.36 0.41 17.83
N GLY A 82 6.71 0.38 16.67
CA GLY A 82 5.78 1.43 16.23
C GLY A 82 6.42 2.74 15.78
N ALA A 83 7.74 2.85 15.80
CA ALA A 83 8.43 4.06 15.30
C ALA A 83 8.40 4.13 13.77
N ILE A 84 8.34 5.36 13.27
CA ILE A 84 8.53 5.69 11.87
C ILE A 84 9.84 6.46 11.74
N VAL A 85 10.76 5.94 10.94
CA VAL A 85 12.08 6.55 10.75
C VAL A 85 12.23 6.99 9.29
N GLY A 86 12.49 8.27 9.08
CA GLY A 86 12.82 8.84 7.77
C GLY A 86 14.35 8.96 7.60
N ILE A 87 14.87 8.44 6.47
CA ILE A 87 16.28 8.54 6.12
C ILE A 87 16.42 9.50 4.93
N ILE A 88 17.04 10.64 5.15
CA ILE A 88 17.17 11.73 4.17
C ILE A 88 18.64 11.94 3.86
N GLY A 89 18.94 12.17 2.60
CA GLY A 89 20.31 12.45 2.14
C GLY A 89 20.42 12.42 0.62
N PRO A 90 21.51 12.94 0.05
CA PRO A 90 21.76 12.92 -1.38
C PRO A 90 21.94 11.50 -1.92
N ASN A 91 21.89 11.34 -3.23
CA ASN A 91 22.18 10.07 -3.87
C ASN A 91 23.63 9.65 -3.59
N GLY A 92 23.83 8.37 -3.30
CA GLY A 92 25.15 7.84 -2.95
C GLY A 92 25.61 8.11 -1.50
N ALA A 93 24.74 8.66 -0.63
CA ALA A 93 25.05 8.90 0.79
C ALA A 93 25.02 7.64 1.68
N GLY A 94 24.76 6.44 1.12
CA GLY A 94 24.73 5.21 1.90
C GLY A 94 23.33 4.74 2.32
N LYS A 95 22.24 5.46 1.91
CA LYS A 95 20.87 5.06 2.28
C LYS A 95 20.53 3.62 1.88
N SER A 96 20.80 3.26 0.64
CA SER A 96 20.54 1.89 0.15
C SER A 96 21.42 0.85 0.83
N THR A 97 22.65 1.21 1.20
CA THR A 97 23.56 0.34 1.95
C THR A 97 23.03 0.06 3.36
N LEU A 98 22.48 1.08 4.03
CA LEU A 98 21.83 0.91 5.32
C LEU A 98 20.65 -0.08 5.24
N PHE A 99 19.78 0.07 4.23
CA PHE A 99 18.68 -0.88 4.02
C PHE A 99 19.16 -2.29 3.66
N LYS A 100 20.24 -2.42 2.89
CA LYS A 100 20.84 -3.73 2.60
C LYS A 100 21.38 -4.41 3.86
N MET A 101 21.94 -3.65 4.80
CA MET A 101 22.37 -4.20 6.09
C MET A 101 21.17 -4.64 6.95
N ILE A 102 20.07 -3.88 6.99
CA ILE A 102 18.85 -4.26 7.69
C ILE A 102 18.25 -5.54 7.09
N THR A 103 18.25 -5.68 5.75
CA THR A 103 17.72 -6.86 5.07
C THR A 103 18.69 -8.05 5.04
N GLY A 104 19.89 -7.91 5.60
CA GLY A 104 20.92 -8.95 5.61
C GLY A 104 21.60 -9.19 4.26
N LYS A 105 21.35 -8.36 3.25
CA LYS A 105 22.00 -8.44 1.93
C LYS A 105 23.43 -7.92 1.92
N GLU A 106 23.80 -7.16 2.94
CA GLU A 106 25.13 -6.58 3.13
C GLU A 106 25.53 -6.71 4.59
N GLN A 107 26.82 -6.86 4.86
CA GLN A 107 27.36 -6.91 6.23
C GLN A 107 28.10 -5.62 6.53
N PRO A 108 28.07 -5.11 7.77
CA PRO A 108 28.93 -4.01 8.18
C PRO A 108 30.40 -4.45 8.19
N ASP A 109 31.32 -3.51 8.00
CA ASP A 109 32.76 -3.77 8.11
C ASP A 109 33.19 -3.84 9.58
N THR A 110 32.58 -2.99 10.43
CA THR A 110 32.69 -3.03 11.88
C THR A 110 31.35 -2.76 12.53
N GLY A 111 31.23 -3.16 13.80
CA GLY A 111 29.97 -3.04 14.55
C GLY A 111 28.99 -4.16 14.25
N GLU A 112 27.77 -4.01 14.72
CA GLU A 112 26.74 -5.05 14.65
C GLU A 112 25.36 -4.45 14.34
N VAL A 113 24.61 -5.13 13.45
CA VAL A 113 23.21 -4.83 13.19
C VAL A 113 22.37 -5.95 13.78
N LYS A 114 21.52 -5.62 14.75
CA LYS A 114 20.58 -6.55 15.38
C LYS A 114 19.17 -6.32 14.89
N ILE A 115 18.54 -7.41 14.49
CA ILE A 115 17.10 -7.43 14.14
C ILE A 115 16.40 -8.30 15.19
N GLY A 116 15.34 -7.77 15.76
CA GLY A 116 14.56 -8.48 16.77
C GLY A 116 14.00 -9.81 16.24
N PRO A 117 13.94 -10.87 17.06
CA PRO A 117 13.54 -12.21 16.61
C PRO A 117 12.08 -12.29 16.15
N THR A 118 11.24 -11.34 16.56
CA THR A 118 9.84 -11.27 16.16
C THR A 118 9.60 -10.39 14.92
N VAL A 119 10.65 -9.78 14.37
CA VAL A 119 10.57 -8.88 13.23
C VAL A 119 10.47 -9.66 11.93
N LYS A 120 9.43 -9.44 11.17
CA LYS A 120 9.29 -9.90 9.77
C LYS A 120 9.55 -8.69 8.86
N ILE A 121 10.63 -8.75 8.09
CA ILE A 121 11.01 -7.65 7.20
C ILE A 121 10.23 -7.76 5.90
N ALA A 122 9.48 -6.70 5.56
CA ALA A 122 8.96 -6.49 4.22
C ALA A 122 9.76 -5.35 3.57
N HIS A 123 10.37 -5.62 2.43
CA HIS A 123 11.20 -4.68 1.70
C HIS A 123 10.61 -4.41 0.32
N VAL A 124 10.40 -3.13 0.01
CA VAL A 124 9.99 -2.68 -1.33
C VAL A 124 11.18 -1.97 -1.94
N ASP A 125 11.72 -2.54 -2.99
CA ASP A 125 12.83 -1.97 -3.75
C ASP A 125 12.32 -1.08 -4.89
N GLN A 126 13.17 -0.16 -5.36
CA GLN A 126 12.93 0.62 -6.57
C GLN A 126 13.07 -0.26 -7.83
N ALA A 127 13.93 -1.27 -7.80
CA ALA A 127 14.01 -2.30 -8.82
C ALA A 127 12.79 -3.23 -8.69
N ARG A 128 12.06 -3.40 -9.78
CA ARG A 128 10.88 -4.29 -9.87
C ARG A 128 11.25 -5.75 -10.06
N ASP A 129 12.43 -6.15 -9.59
CA ASP A 129 13.04 -7.47 -9.83
C ASP A 129 12.24 -8.62 -9.20
N SER A 130 11.33 -8.31 -8.27
CA SER A 130 10.44 -9.31 -7.64
C SER A 130 9.17 -9.59 -8.45
N LEU A 131 8.91 -8.82 -9.52
CA LEU A 131 7.76 -9.02 -10.38
C LEU A 131 8.17 -9.81 -11.63
N GLU A 132 7.56 -10.95 -11.81
CA GLU A 132 7.74 -11.74 -13.04
C GLU A 132 6.95 -11.07 -14.17
N ASN A 133 7.64 -10.72 -15.27
CA ASN A 133 7.05 -9.98 -16.39
C ASN A 133 5.92 -10.73 -17.12
N ASP A 134 5.86 -12.05 -16.96
CA ASP A 134 4.90 -12.92 -17.64
C ASP A 134 3.64 -13.19 -16.82
N LYS A 135 3.58 -12.68 -15.57
CA LYS A 135 2.41 -12.85 -14.70
C LYS A 135 1.49 -11.65 -14.76
N THR A 136 0.19 -11.93 -14.81
CA THR A 136 -0.83 -10.89 -14.64
C THR A 136 -0.79 -10.34 -13.21
N VAL A 137 -1.34 -9.13 -13.00
CA VAL A 137 -1.50 -8.55 -11.65
C VAL A 137 -2.29 -9.51 -10.75
N PHE A 138 -3.31 -10.17 -11.31
CA PHE A 138 -4.09 -11.17 -10.59
C PHE A 138 -3.21 -12.34 -10.13
N ASP A 139 -2.43 -12.93 -11.02
CA ASP A 139 -1.58 -14.07 -10.69
C ASP A 139 -0.45 -13.70 -9.72
N ALA A 140 0.16 -12.52 -9.91
CA ALA A 140 1.23 -12.04 -9.06
C ALA A 140 0.79 -11.87 -7.59
N ILE A 141 -0.47 -11.46 -7.35
CA ILE A 141 -0.99 -11.24 -5.99
C ILE A 141 -1.68 -12.49 -5.44
N SER A 142 -2.44 -13.21 -6.26
CA SER A 142 -3.26 -14.34 -5.81
C SER A 142 -2.56 -15.69 -5.93
N GLY A 143 -1.46 -15.77 -6.68
CA GLY A 143 -0.86 -17.06 -7.06
C GLY A 143 -1.84 -17.95 -7.86
N GLY A 144 -2.79 -17.34 -8.58
CA GLY A 144 -3.83 -18.03 -9.32
C GLY A 144 -5.03 -18.47 -8.49
N ASN A 145 -5.11 -18.10 -7.20
CA ASN A 145 -6.23 -18.48 -6.33
C ASN A 145 -7.36 -17.45 -6.39
N ASP A 146 -8.59 -17.91 -6.49
CA ASP A 146 -9.78 -17.02 -6.49
C ASP A 146 -10.08 -16.42 -5.12
N ILE A 147 -9.58 -17.04 -4.05
CA ILE A 147 -9.80 -16.62 -2.66
C ILE A 147 -8.46 -16.37 -1.99
N LEU A 148 -8.33 -15.20 -1.37
CA LEU A 148 -7.17 -14.81 -0.57
C LEU A 148 -7.52 -14.80 0.92
N THR A 149 -6.55 -15.21 1.73
CA THR A 149 -6.59 -15.04 3.18
C THR A 149 -5.65 -13.91 3.58
N VAL A 150 -6.21 -12.84 4.09
CA VAL A 150 -5.46 -11.64 4.53
C VAL A 150 -5.60 -11.52 6.04
N GLY A 151 -4.61 -11.98 6.78
CA GLY A 151 -4.68 -12.14 8.22
C GLY A 151 -5.71 -13.21 8.61
N LYS A 152 -6.80 -12.80 9.27
CA LYS A 152 -7.92 -13.68 9.67
C LYS A 152 -9.12 -13.60 8.70
N TYR A 153 -9.05 -12.79 7.66
CA TYR A 153 -10.14 -12.55 6.73
C TYR A 153 -9.91 -13.27 5.42
N THR A 154 -10.94 -13.90 4.91
CA THR A 154 -11.00 -14.46 3.56
C THR A 154 -11.76 -13.51 2.64
N THR A 155 -11.24 -13.26 1.46
CA THR A 155 -11.83 -12.35 0.48
C THR A 155 -11.58 -12.86 -0.94
N PRO A 156 -12.51 -12.66 -1.89
CA PRO A 156 -12.22 -12.94 -3.29
C PRO A 156 -11.04 -12.10 -3.79
N ALA A 157 -10.08 -12.74 -4.48
CA ALA A 157 -8.85 -12.09 -4.95
C ALA A 157 -9.15 -10.87 -5.83
N ARG A 158 -10.13 -10.96 -6.72
CA ARG A 158 -10.55 -9.84 -7.58
C ARG A 158 -11.11 -8.65 -6.79
N ALA A 159 -11.86 -8.91 -5.73
CA ALA A 159 -12.38 -7.88 -4.84
C ALA A 159 -11.25 -7.22 -4.03
N TYR A 160 -10.27 -8.01 -3.59
CA TYR A 160 -9.07 -7.50 -2.92
C TYR A 160 -8.28 -6.56 -3.83
N LEU A 161 -8.01 -6.97 -5.06
CA LEU A 161 -7.31 -6.14 -6.06
C LEU A 161 -8.09 -4.85 -6.38
N GLY A 162 -9.41 -4.94 -6.44
CA GLY A 162 -10.28 -3.77 -6.63
C GLY A 162 -10.09 -2.69 -5.55
N ARG A 163 -9.75 -3.07 -4.32
CA ARG A 163 -9.43 -2.13 -3.23
C ARG A 163 -8.15 -1.32 -3.48
N PHE A 164 -7.24 -1.84 -4.30
CA PHE A 164 -6.02 -1.16 -4.75
C PHE A 164 -6.18 -0.48 -6.12
N ASN A 165 -7.43 -0.27 -6.55
CA ASN A 165 -7.79 0.40 -7.81
C ASN A 165 -7.43 -0.38 -9.10
N PHE A 166 -7.13 -1.65 -9.01
CA PHE A 166 -7.01 -2.51 -10.18
C PHE A 166 -8.42 -2.90 -10.67
N LYS A 167 -8.91 -2.22 -11.71
CA LYS A 167 -10.18 -2.55 -12.36
C LYS A 167 -10.05 -3.86 -13.14
N GLY A 168 -11.17 -4.47 -13.53
CA GLY A 168 -11.16 -5.81 -14.14
C GLY A 168 -10.18 -6.00 -15.29
N GLY A 169 -10.03 -5.03 -16.20
CA GLY A 169 -9.05 -5.07 -17.27
C GLY A 169 -7.59 -4.91 -16.81
N ASP A 170 -7.35 -4.20 -15.70
CA ASP A 170 -6.00 -3.99 -15.17
C ASP A 170 -5.49 -5.21 -14.42
N GLN A 171 -6.39 -6.04 -13.90
CA GLN A 171 -6.02 -7.27 -13.20
C GLN A 171 -5.47 -8.36 -14.11
N GLN A 172 -5.69 -8.21 -15.44
CA GLN A 172 -5.27 -9.16 -16.48
C GLN A 172 -4.08 -8.67 -17.30
N LYS A 173 -3.47 -7.56 -16.92
CA LYS A 173 -2.26 -7.03 -17.51
C LYS A 173 -1.03 -7.62 -16.88
#